data_0610b29b5a373acb688d8e61dcd421a8
#
_entry.id   0610b29b5a373acb688d8e61dcd421a8
#
_cell.length_a   1.000
_cell.length_b   1.000
_cell.length_c   1.000
_cell.angle_alpha   90.00
_cell.angle_beta   90.00
_cell.angle_gamma   90.00
#
_symmetry.space_group_name_H-M   'P 1'
#
loop_
_entity.id
_entity.type
_entity.pdbx_description
1 polymer ?
#
loop_
_entity_poly.entity_id
_entity_poly.type
_entity_poly.pdbx_seq_one_letter_code
_entity_poly.pdbx_strand_id
1 'polypeptide(L)'
;MSTLTILADNEVAGSRPKGLRAEWGFAAAVDGVLFDAGQTGVAADNADTLGVGPFETVVLSHGHYDHTTALPAFLDDAERLYCHPDAFEPKYHDDEPIGMPYARSWLESQVTLTTHREPTEVAPGIHALGEIPREYPDSRTGEHLVDGQRVADPVRDDQSLVVETDEGVSLVLGCCHAGLRNTISYAESV
;
A
#
# COMPACT_ATOMS: atom_id res chain seq x y z
N MET A 1 15.67 13.49 -9.51
CA MET A 1 14.63 12.94 -10.42
C MET A 1 14.11 11.68 -9.76
N SER A 2 12.85 11.68 -9.37
CA SER A 2 12.23 10.55 -8.69
C SER A 2 11.90 9.42 -9.66
N THR A 3 12.03 8.18 -9.20
CA THR A 3 11.81 6.98 -10.00
C THR A 3 10.70 6.15 -9.39
N LEU A 4 9.64 5.89 -10.17
CA LEU A 4 8.59 4.95 -9.85
C LEU A 4 8.78 3.67 -10.67
N THR A 5 8.83 2.52 -10.01
CA THR A 5 8.89 1.20 -10.63
C THR A 5 7.71 0.35 -10.15
N ILE A 6 6.85 -0.10 -11.04
CA ILE A 6 5.78 -1.06 -10.71
C ILE A 6 6.40 -2.45 -10.58
N LEU A 7 6.24 -3.08 -9.43
CA LEU A 7 6.78 -4.40 -9.11
C LEU A 7 5.75 -5.51 -9.28
N ALA A 8 4.47 -5.23 -9.00
CA ALA A 8 3.36 -6.14 -9.26
C ALA A 8 2.13 -5.36 -9.71
N ASP A 9 1.46 -5.87 -10.72
CA ASP A 9 0.19 -5.42 -11.27
C ASP A 9 -0.45 -6.59 -12.02
N ASN A 10 -1.71 -6.44 -12.40
CA ASN A 10 -2.50 -7.46 -13.11
C ASN A 10 -1.96 -7.78 -14.51
N GLU A 11 -1.08 -6.97 -15.04
CA GLU A 11 -0.51 -7.13 -16.39
C GLU A 11 1.00 -6.91 -16.38
N VAL A 12 1.71 -7.62 -17.27
CA VAL A 12 3.11 -7.33 -17.58
C VAL A 12 3.16 -6.42 -18.80
N ALA A 13 3.55 -5.18 -18.60
CA ALA A 13 3.75 -4.21 -19.67
C ALA A 13 5.17 -4.31 -20.22
N GLY A 14 5.29 -4.82 -21.42
CA GLY A 14 6.57 -4.85 -22.13
C GLY A 14 7.21 -6.24 -22.22
N SER A 15 8.17 -6.36 -23.12
CA SER A 15 8.85 -7.63 -23.43
C SER A 15 10.23 -7.75 -22.77
N ARG A 16 10.67 -6.73 -22.04
CA ARG A 16 11.99 -6.67 -21.41
C ARG A 16 11.96 -5.86 -20.11
N PRO A 17 12.73 -6.28 -19.06
CA PRO A 17 13.49 -7.52 -19.05
C PRO A 17 12.60 -8.76 -19.16
N LYS A 18 13.16 -9.89 -19.58
CA LYS A 18 12.42 -11.16 -19.60
C LYS A 18 12.29 -11.69 -18.18
N GLY A 19 11.18 -12.37 -17.92
CA GLY A 19 10.97 -13.05 -16.64
C GLY A 19 10.05 -12.29 -15.68
N LEU A 20 9.65 -11.06 -16.00
CA LEU A 20 8.63 -10.35 -15.24
C LEU A 20 7.31 -11.11 -15.28
N ARG A 21 6.62 -11.11 -14.14
CA ARG A 21 5.34 -11.78 -13.94
C ARG A 21 4.30 -10.79 -13.44
N ALA A 22 3.03 -11.09 -13.72
CA ALA A 22 1.86 -10.39 -13.22
C ALA A 22 1.15 -11.22 -12.16
N GLU A 23 0.43 -10.56 -11.27
CA GLU A 23 -0.49 -11.19 -10.33
C GLU A 23 -1.66 -10.26 -10.02
N TRP A 24 -2.73 -10.80 -9.43
CA TRP A 24 -3.75 -9.96 -8.83
C TRP A 24 -3.17 -9.30 -7.57
N GLY A 25 -3.12 -7.97 -7.56
CA GLY A 25 -2.54 -7.18 -6.47
C GLY A 25 -1.64 -6.06 -6.97
N PHE A 26 -1.04 -5.34 -6.05
CA PHE A 26 -0.20 -4.19 -6.38
C PHE A 26 1.03 -4.12 -5.50
N ALA A 27 2.14 -3.73 -6.10
CA ALA A 27 3.35 -3.29 -5.40
C ALA A 27 4.16 -2.35 -6.30
N ALA A 28 4.72 -1.30 -5.71
CA ALA A 28 5.56 -0.34 -6.41
C ALA A 28 6.76 0.10 -5.55
N ALA A 29 7.86 0.42 -6.20
CA ALA A 29 9.02 1.06 -5.57
C ALA A 29 9.08 2.54 -5.97
N VAL A 30 9.27 3.41 -4.99
CA VAL A 30 9.42 4.85 -5.17
C VAL A 30 10.66 5.31 -4.42
N ASP A 31 11.75 5.60 -5.12
CA ASP A 31 13.01 6.11 -4.54
C ASP A 31 13.48 5.33 -3.29
N GLY A 32 13.39 3.99 -3.32
CA GLY A 32 13.80 3.12 -2.20
C GLY A 32 12.72 2.85 -1.15
N VAL A 33 11.53 3.43 -1.29
CA VAL A 33 10.35 3.09 -0.50
C VAL A 33 9.54 2.03 -1.24
N LEU A 34 9.18 0.93 -0.57
CA LEU A 34 8.22 -0.03 -1.08
C LEU A 34 6.80 0.43 -0.72
N PHE A 35 5.94 0.56 -1.71
CA PHE A 35 4.52 0.84 -1.54
C PHE A 35 3.70 -0.37 -1.92
N ASP A 36 3.07 -1.02 -0.93
CA ASP A 36 2.44 -2.33 -0.97
C ASP A 36 3.41 -3.49 -1.33
N ALA A 37 2.99 -4.73 -1.10
CA ALA A 37 3.83 -5.91 -1.26
C ALA A 37 3.30 -6.91 -2.30
N GLY A 38 2.06 -6.75 -2.76
CA GLY A 38 1.40 -7.72 -3.61
C GLY A 38 0.81 -8.91 -2.85
N GLN A 39 0.34 -9.90 -3.59
CA GLN A 39 -0.36 -11.06 -3.06
C GLN A 39 0.57 -12.26 -2.81
N THR A 40 1.53 -12.49 -3.70
CA THR A 40 2.44 -13.64 -3.61
C THR A 40 3.90 -13.17 -3.57
N GLY A 41 4.87 -13.92 -4.03
CA GLY A 41 6.26 -13.47 -4.15
C GLY A 41 6.60 -12.74 -5.46
N VAL A 42 5.62 -12.46 -6.31
CA VAL A 42 5.84 -11.90 -7.66
C VAL A 42 6.53 -10.54 -7.59
N ALA A 43 6.11 -9.68 -6.66
CA ALA A 43 6.73 -8.35 -6.49
C ALA A 43 8.22 -8.45 -6.14
N ALA A 44 8.60 -9.38 -5.25
CA ALA A 44 9.99 -9.60 -4.85
C ALA A 44 10.83 -10.16 -6.01
N ASP A 45 10.32 -11.17 -6.73
CA ASP A 45 11.00 -11.74 -7.91
C ASP A 45 11.17 -10.71 -9.03
N ASN A 46 10.19 -9.83 -9.22
CA ASN A 46 10.28 -8.75 -10.18
C ASN A 46 11.28 -7.67 -9.73
N ALA A 47 11.32 -7.32 -8.44
CA ALA A 47 12.31 -6.40 -7.88
C ALA A 47 13.74 -6.89 -8.14
N ASP A 48 14.01 -8.18 -7.87
CA ASP A 48 15.29 -8.83 -8.17
C ASP A 48 15.63 -8.75 -9.66
N THR A 49 14.66 -9.07 -10.53
CA THR A 49 14.84 -9.04 -12.00
C THR A 49 15.14 -7.63 -12.52
N LEU A 50 14.56 -6.61 -11.88
CA LEU A 50 14.73 -5.20 -12.23
C LEU A 50 15.96 -4.57 -11.56
N GLY A 51 16.54 -5.23 -10.54
CA GLY A 51 17.65 -4.71 -9.74
C GLY A 51 17.20 -3.54 -8.86
N VAL A 52 16.00 -3.60 -8.31
CA VAL A 52 15.39 -2.57 -7.46
C VAL A 52 15.28 -3.08 -6.02
N GLY A 53 15.66 -2.27 -5.06
CA GLY A 53 15.76 -2.63 -3.63
C GLY A 53 17.22 -2.77 -3.19
N PRO A 54 17.52 -3.20 -1.96
CA PRO A 54 16.56 -3.53 -0.91
C PRO A 54 15.72 -2.31 -0.43
N PHE A 55 14.65 -2.58 0.31
CA PHE A 55 13.73 -1.54 0.80
C PHE A 55 13.77 -1.45 2.33
N GLU A 56 14.36 -0.39 2.88
CA GLU A 56 14.38 -0.13 4.32
C GLU A 56 13.04 0.38 4.86
N THR A 57 12.21 0.95 3.98
CA THR A 57 10.91 1.53 4.33
C THR A 57 9.81 0.90 3.49
N VAL A 58 8.77 0.40 4.15
CA VAL A 58 7.56 -0.15 3.55
C VAL A 58 6.37 0.71 3.98
N VAL A 59 5.49 1.02 3.03
CA VAL A 59 4.21 1.71 3.28
C VAL A 59 3.10 0.87 2.71
N LEU A 60 2.05 0.62 3.49
CA LEU A 60 0.85 -0.07 3.01
C LEU A 60 -0.21 0.96 2.65
N SER A 61 -0.79 0.82 1.46
CA SER A 61 -1.93 1.63 1.04
C SER A 61 -3.17 1.33 1.88
N HIS A 62 -3.44 0.06 2.11
CA HIS A 62 -4.55 -0.42 2.95
C HIS A 62 -4.35 -1.89 3.32
N GLY A 63 -5.26 -2.46 4.11
CA GLY A 63 -5.13 -3.80 4.66
C GLY A 63 -5.75 -4.94 3.85
N HIS A 64 -5.95 -4.83 2.54
CA HIS A 64 -6.41 -5.97 1.75
C HIS A 64 -5.27 -6.96 1.46
N TYR A 65 -5.62 -8.25 1.34
CA TYR A 65 -4.67 -9.35 1.21
C TYR A 65 -3.77 -9.25 -0.03
N ASP A 66 -4.30 -8.75 -1.13
CA ASP A 66 -3.61 -8.59 -2.41
C ASP A 66 -2.59 -7.43 -2.45
N HIS A 67 -2.52 -6.66 -1.36
CA HIS A 67 -1.52 -5.62 -1.10
C HIS A 67 -0.54 -6.00 0.01
N THR A 68 -0.87 -7.01 0.84
CA THR A 68 -0.18 -7.25 2.10
C THR A 68 0.38 -8.66 2.28
N THR A 69 -0.16 -9.68 1.56
CA THR A 69 0.20 -11.08 1.82
C THR A 69 1.68 -11.38 1.55
N ALA A 70 2.30 -10.70 0.58
CA ALA A 70 3.71 -10.93 0.27
C ALA A 70 4.71 -10.13 1.15
N LEU A 71 4.24 -9.40 2.18
CA LEU A 71 5.12 -8.66 3.12
C LEU A 71 6.33 -9.46 3.61
N PRO A 72 6.24 -10.75 4.00
CA PRO A 72 7.39 -11.50 4.49
C PRO A 72 8.57 -11.55 3.54
N ALA A 73 8.35 -11.41 2.23
CA ALA A 73 9.43 -11.40 1.24
C ALA A 73 10.33 -10.15 1.31
N PHE A 74 9.90 -9.12 2.04
CA PHE A 74 10.60 -7.83 2.14
C PHE A 74 11.05 -7.49 3.57
N LEU A 75 10.58 -8.23 4.58
CA LEU A 75 10.80 -7.85 5.99
C LEU A 75 12.24 -8.07 6.46
N ASP A 76 13.01 -8.92 5.80
CA ASP A 76 14.42 -9.14 6.18
C ASP A 76 15.29 -7.88 5.98
N ASP A 77 14.95 -7.04 5.02
CA ASP A 77 15.65 -5.79 4.70
C ASP A 77 14.93 -4.55 5.26
N ALA A 78 13.64 -4.68 5.62
CA ALA A 78 12.85 -3.55 6.09
C ALA A 78 13.16 -3.19 7.55
N GLU A 79 13.43 -1.91 7.80
CA GLU A 79 13.56 -1.36 9.14
C GLU A 79 12.24 -0.77 9.66
N ARG A 80 11.43 -0.22 8.76
CA ARG A 80 10.23 0.55 9.08
C ARG A 80 9.05 0.14 8.21
N LEU A 81 7.88 0.03 8.82
CA LEU A 81 6.61 -0.18 8.14
C LEU A 81 5.60 0.85 8.60
N TYR A 82 4.98 1.54 7.65
CA TYR A 82 3.95 2.55 7.87
C TYR A 82 2.61 2.05 7.33
N CYS A 83 1.56 2.19 8.11
CA CYS A 83 0.20 1.88 7.68
C CYS A 83 -0.85 2.64 8.52
N HIS A 84 -2.08 2.64 8.05
CA HIS A 84 -3.20 3.10 8.86
C HIS A 84 -3.52 2.09 9.97
N PRO A 85 -3.94 2.50 11.19
CA PRO A 85 -4.26 1.56 12.26
C PRO A 85 -5.37 0.57 11.91
N ASP A 86 -6.35 0.96 11.09
CA ASP A 86 -7.48 0.12 10.69
C ASP A 86 -7.10 -0.91 9.60
N ALA A 87 -5.86 -0.91 9.08
CA ALA A 87 -5.34 -1.95 8.19
C ALA A 87 -5.33 -3.35 8.81
N PHE A 88 -5.39 -3.44 10.15
CA PHE A 88 -5.46 -4.69 10.90
C PHE A 88 -6.88 -5.16 11.21
N GLU A 89 -7.90 -4.40 10.85
CA GLU A 89 -9.28 -4.81 11.06
C GLU A 89 -9.65 -5.99 10.16
N PRO A 90 -10.40 -6.97 10.69
CA PRO A 90 -10.90 -8.08 9.88
C PRO A 90 -11.83 -7.59 8.78
N LYS A 91 -11.49 -7.87 7.54
CA LYS A 91 -12.24 -7.50 6.33
C LYS A 91 -12.74 -8.74 5.61
N TYR A 92 -13.92 -8.67 5.00
CA TYR A 92 -14.57 -9.81 4.36
C TYR A 92 -15.22 -9.41 3.03
N HIS A 93 -15.33 -10.36 2.12
CA HIS A 93 -16.11 -10.26 0.90
C HIS A 93 -16.78 -11.61 0.63
N ASP A 94 -18.12 -11.64 0.52
CA ASP A 94 -18.89 -12.89 0.31
C ASP A 94 -18.45 -14.04 1.26
N ASP A 95 -18.33 -13.76 2.56
CA ASP A 95 -17.86 -14.68 3.60
C ASP A 95 -16.36 -15.05 3.57
N GLU A 96 -15.62 -14.70 2.54
CA GLU A 96 -14.18 -14.92 2.48
C GLU A 96 -13.42 -13.77 3.17
N PRO A 97 -12.37 -14.08 3.96
CA PRO A 97 -11.52 -13.06 4.53
C PRO A 97 -10.66 -12.40 3.45
N ILE A 98 -10.72 -11.08 3.36
CA ILE A 98 -9.94 -10.28 2.42
C ILE A 98 -8.98 -9.31 3.11
N GLY A 99 -8.89 -9.35 4.43
CA GLY A 99 -7.99 -8.51 5.22
C GLY A 99 -6.55 -9.03 5.23
N MET A 100 -5.67 -8.22 5.83
CA MET A 100 -4.26 -8.57 6.06
C MET A 100 -4.15 -9.86 6.90
N PRO A 101 -3.36 -10.86 6.45
CA PRO A 101 -3.28 -12.13 7.15
C PRO A 101 -2.36 -12.11 8.40
N TYR A 102 -1.72 -10.99 8.69
CA TYR A 102 -0.74 -10.86 9.77
C TYR A 102 -1.30 -10.10 10.97
N ALA A 103 -1.06 -10.65 12.17
CA ALA A 103 -1.37 -9.93 13.39
C ALA A 103 -0.41 -8.73 13.57
N ARG A 104 -0.91 -7.62 14.10
CA ARG A 104 -0.11 -6.43 14.42
C ARG A 104 1.12 -6.76 15.25
N SER A 105 0.97 -7.57 16.31
CA SER A 105 2.07 -7.95 17.19
C SER A 105 3.17 -8.75 16.50
N TRP A 106 2.81 -9.50 15.46
CA TRP A 106 3.80 -10.21 14.66
C TRP A 106 4.63 -9.23 13.83
N LEU A 107 4.01 -8.28 13.13
CA LEU A 107 4.73 -7.24 12.38
C LEU A 107 5.61 -6.38 13.28
N GLU A 108 5.11 -6.01 14.48
CA GLU A 108 5.90 -5.27 15.49
C GLU A 108 7.14 -6.04 15.97
N SER A 109 7.15 -7.37 15.84
CA SER A 109 8.33 -8.20 16.15
C SER A 109 9.35 -8.28 15.01
N GLN A 110 8.96 -7.88 13.79
CA GLN A 110 9.81 -7.95 12.59
C GLN A 110 10.43 -6.59 12.26
N VAL A 111 9.65 -5.52 12.37
CA VAL A 111 10.04 -4.15 11.95
C VAL A 111 9.56 -3.12 12.94
N THR A 112 10.10 -1.90 12.85
CA THR A 112 9.53 -0.75 13.55
C THR A 112 8.21 -0.35 12.87
N LEU A 113 7.08 -0.77 13.46
CA LEU A 113 5.74 -0.47 12.95
C LEU A 113 5.27 0.90 13.43
N THR A 114 4.94 1.77 12.50
CA THR A 114 4.29 3.07 12.75
C THR A 114 2.90 3.09 12.15
N THR A 115 1.88 3.23 13.01
CA THR A 115 0.50 3.46 12.54
C THR A 115 0.16 4.94 12.64
N HIS A 116 -0.46 5.49 11.58
CA HIS A 116 -0.80 6.91 11.50
C HIS A 116 -2.13 7.13 10.80
N ARG A 117 -2.79 8.25 11.13
CA ARG A 117 -4.01 8.75 10.45
C ARG A 117 -3.76 10.06 9.73
N GLU A 118 -2.75 10.80 10.18
CA GLU A 118 -2.36 12.09 9.61
C GLU A 118 -1.25 11.91 8.58
N PRO A 119 -1.06 12.84 7.65
CA PRO A 119 0.06 12.82 6.72
C PRO A 119 1.40 12.68 7.46
N THR A 120 2.22 11.76 6.99
CA THR A 120 3.49 11.42 7.64
C THR A 120 4.59 11.30 6.59
N GLU A 121 5.69 12.01 6.77
CA GLU A 121 6.88 11.84 5.95
C GLU A 121 7.54 10.49 6.26
N VAL A 122 7.62 9.61 5.26
CA VAL A 122 8.15 8.24 5.39
C VAL A 122 9.57 8.11 4.85
N ALA A 123 9.94 9.00 3.95
CA ALA A 123 11.29 9.23 3.44
C ALA A 123 11.40 10.68 2.95
N PRO A 124 12.59 11.25 2.74
CA PRO A 124 12.74 12.63 2.30
C PRO A 124 11.93 12.96 1.05
N GLY A 125 10.93 13.86 1.18
CA GLY A 125 10.03 14.27 0.10
C GLY A 125 8.97 13.22 -0.29
N ILE A 126 8.80 12.15 0.51
CA ILE A 126 7.76 11.14 0.31
C ILE A 126 6.87 11.09 1.54
N HIS A 127 5.58 11.38 1.35
CA HIS A 127 4.59 11.43 2.42
C HIS A 127 3.50 10.39 2.19
N ALA A 128 3.16 9.62 3.22
CA ALA A 128 1.97 8.80 3.26
C ALA A 128 0.81 9.63 3.81
N LEU A 129 -0.32 9.68 3.10
CA LEU A 129 -1.42 10.61 3.41
C LEU A 129 -2.19 10.29 4.70
N GLY A 130 -2.19 9.03 5.15
CA GLY A 130 -3.06 8.61 6.24
C GLY A 130 -4.54 8.57 5.83
N GLU A 131 -5.45 8.82 6.77
CA GLU A 131 -6.89 8.77 6.53
C GLU A 131 -7.34 9.92 5.63
N ILE A 132 -7.79 9.61 4.42
CA ILE A 132 -8.22 10.60 3.42
C ILE A 132 -9.66 11.02 3.72
N PRO A 133 -9.96 12.32 3.94
CA PRO A 133 -11.32 12.82 4.10
C PRO A 133 -12.19 12.55 2.88
N ARG A 134 -13.47 12.20 3.11
CA ARG A 134 -14.39 11.77 2.04
C ARG A 134 -15.53 12.75 1.85
N GLU A 135 -15.28 13.78 1.05
CA GLU A 135 -16.26 14.81 0.68
C GLU A 135 -17.00 14.48 -0.64
N TYR A 136 -16.40 13.63 -1.45
CA TYR A 136 -16.93 13.18 -2.74
C TYR A 136 -17.18 11.68 -2.73
N PRO A 137 -17.87 11.12 -3.76
CA PRO A 137 -18.09 9.68 -3.87
C PRO A 137 -16.79 8.88 -3.77
N ASP A 138 -16.85 7.80 -3.00
CA ASP A 138 -15.77 6.85 -2.74
C ASP A 138 -16.09 5.47 -3.34
N SER A 139 -15.15 4.53 -3.23
CA SER A 139 -15.32 3.15 -3.65
C SER A 139 -15.21 2.23 -2.43
N ARG A 140 -16.33 1.71 -1.99
CA ARG A 140 -16.41 0.77 -0.85
C ARG A 140 -16.30 -0.66 -1.35
N THR A 141 -15.57 -1.50 -0.63
CA THR A 141 -15.38 -2.90 -0.99
C THR A 141 -15.43 -3.77 0.25
N GLY A 142 -16.32 -4.78 0.23
CA GLY A 142 -16.43 -5.74 1.30
C GLY A 142 -17.13 -5.21 2.55
N GLU A 143 -16.88 -5.90 3.64
CA GLU A 143 -17.48 -5.68 4.95
C GLU A 143 -16.39 -5.74 6.03
N HIS A 144 -16.58 -5.01 7.11
CA HIS A 144 -15.78 -5.11 8.33
C HIS A 144 -16.67 -5.35 9.56
N LEU A 145 -16.06 -5.64 10.70
CA LEU A 145 -16.79 -5.93 11.92
C LEU A 145 -16.96 -4.67 12.78
N VAL A 146 -18.22 -4.33 13.10
CA VAL A 146 -18.57 -3.32 14.10
C VAL A 146 -19.46 -4.00 15.15
N ASP A 147 -19.01 -4.03 16.39
CA ASP A 147 -19.71 -4.70 17.52
C ASP A 147 -20.12 -6.16 17.21
N GLY A 148 -19.26 -6.87 16.46
CA GLY A 148 -19.48 -8.26 16.04
C GLY A 148 -20.47 -8.45 14.88
N GLN A 149 -20.93 -7.37 14.26
CA GLN A 149 -21.79 -7.40 13.08
C GLN A 149 -21.00 -6.96 11.85
N ARG A 150 -21.24 -7.62 10.72
CA ARG A 150 -20.69 -7.21 9.44
C ARG A 150 -21.46 -6.02 8.88
N VAL A 151 -20.75 -4.97 8.56
CA VAL A 151 -21.27 -3.76 7.91
C VAL A 151 -20.38 -3.41 6.72
N ALA A 152 -20.92 -2.70 5.75
CA ALA A 152 -20.13 -2.27 4.59
C ALA A 152 -18.84 -1.55 5.02
N ASP A 153 -17.70 -2.01 4.53
CA ASP A 153 -16.41 -1.42 4.87
C ASP A 153 -16.22 -0.08 4.12
N PRO A 154 -16.03 1.03 4.85
CA PRO A 154 -15.67 2.30 4.23
C PRO A 154 -14.21 2.32 3.74
N VAL A 155 -13.39 1.31 4.08
CA VAL A 155 -11.94 1.23 3.77
C VAL A 155 -11.22 2.52 4.18
N ARG A 156 -11.35 2.91 5.46
CA ARG A 156 -10.76 4.17 5.98
C ARG A 156 -9.24 4.14 5.98
N ASP A 157 -8.68 2.96 5.97
CA ASP A 157 -7.25 2.70 5.91
C ASP A 157 -6.63 2.97 4.53
N ASP A 158 -7.46 3.25 3.50
CA ASP A 158 -6.96 3.58 2.16
C ASP A 158 -6.22 4.91 2.15
N GLN A 159 -4.94 4.85 1.81
CA GLN A 159 -4.04 5.99 1.68
C GLN A 159 -3.20 5.89 0.41
N SER A 160 -2.56 7.00 0.06
CA SER A 160 -1.70 7.13 -1.11
C SER A 160 -0.39 7.80 -0.72
N LEU A 161 0.63 7.70 -1.59
CA LEU A 161 1.86 8.47 -1.44
C LEU A 161 1.79 9.78 -2.21
N VAL A 162 2.31 10.82 -1.58
CA VAL A 162 2.67 12.10 -2.20
C VAL A 162 4.18 12.12 -2.35
N VAL A 163 4.66 12.32 -3.55
CA VAL A 163 6.09 12.35 -3.88
C VAL A 163 6.44 13.72 -4.42
N GLU A 164 7.31 14.44 -3.73
CA GLU A 164 7.84 15.72 -4.17
C GLU A 164 8.84 15.51 -5.32
N THR A 165 8.71 16.28 -6.36
CA THR A 165 9.60 16.23 -7.54
C THR A 165 10.01 17.63 -7.96
N ASP A 166 11.05 17.76 -8.76
CA ASP A 166 11.51 19.04 -9.30
C ASP A 166 10.43 19.74 -10.17
N GLU A 167 9.45 18.99 -10.68
CA GLU A 167 8.36 19.48 -11.55
C GLU A 167 7.04 19.70 -10.81
N GLY A 168 6.99 19.41 -9.50
CA GLY A 168 5.80 19.48 -8.67
C GLY A 168 5.60 18.21 -7.84
N VAL A 169 4.36 17.79 -7.68
CA VAL A 169 3.97 16.66 -6.83
C VAL A 169 3.41 15.53 -7.69
N SER A 170 3.84 14.30 -7.42
CA SER A 170 3.26 13.09 -8.00
C SER A 170 2.49 12.31 -6.93
N LEU A 171 1.36 11.72 -7.33
CA LEU A 171 0.58 10.82 -6.48
C LEU A 171 0.80 9.37 -6.92
N VAL A 172 1.07 8.49 -5.96
CA VAL A 172 1.09 7.04 -6.17
C VAL A 172 -0.07 6.45 -5.36
N LEU A 173 -1.00 5.81 -6.06
CA LEU A 173 -2.21 5.28 -5.47
C LEU A 173 -2.15 3.75 -5.42
N GLY A 174 -2.70 3.16 -4.34
CA GLY A 174 -3.11 1.77 -4.32
C GLY A 174 -4.45 1.60 -5.04
N CYS A 175 -5.42 0.94 -4.40
CA CYS A 175 -6.77 0.77 -4.97
C CYS A 175 -7.59 2.06 -5.06
N CYS A 176 -7.18 3.11 -4.38
CA CYS A 176 -7.86 4.41 -4.37
C CYS A 176 -9.33 4.32 -3.90
N HIS A 177 -9.61 3.53 -2.85
CA HIS A 177 -10.95 3.38 -2.27
C HIS A 177 -11.51 4.70 -1.73
N ALA A 178 -10.65 5.61 -1.29
CA ALA A 178 -11.05 6.96 -0.91
C ALA A 178 -11.65 7.76 -2.08
N GLY A 179 -11.38 7.34 -3.32
CA GLY A 179 -11.79 8.02 -4.54
C GLY A 179 -10.79 9.11 -4.97
N LEU A 180 -10.44 9.11 -6.24
CA LEU A 180 -9.40 9.95 -6.82
C LEU A 180 -9.58 11.44 -6.48
N ARG A 181 -10.82 11.94 -6.49
CA ARG A 181 -11.09 13.36 -6.22
C ARG A 181 -10.79 13.72 -4.76
N ASN A 182 -11.16 12.86 -3.81
CA ASN A 182 -10.84 13.06 -2.40
C ASN A 182 -9.33 13.03 -2.18
N THR A 183 -8.64 12.06 -2.79
CA THR A 183 -7.20 11.91 -2.70
C THR A 183 -6.45 13.13 -3.21
N ILE A 184 -6.82 13.63 -4.41
CA ILE A 184 -6.20 14.84 -4.99
C ILE A 184 -6.45 16.05 -4.09
N SER A 185 -7.72 16.30 -3.69
CA SER A 185 -8.06 17.46 -2.86
C SER A 185 -7.32 17.44 -1.52
N TYR A 186 -7.12 16.26 -0.93
CA TYR A 186 -6.38 16.14 0.32
C TYR A 186 -4.88 16.35 0.12
N ALA A 187 -4.31 15.75 -0.91
CA ALA A 187 -2.89 15.91 -1.23
C ALA A 187 -2.49 17.38 -1.51
N GLU A 188 -3.39 18.18 -2.10
CA GLU A 188 -3.16 19.61 -2.31
C GLU A 188 -3.12 20.42 -1.00
N SER A 189 -3.60 19.86 0.11
CA SER A 189 -3.61 20.51 1.43
C SER A 189 -2.43 20.12 2.33
N VAL A 190 -1.65 19.13 1.93
CA VAL A 190 -0.48 18.58 2.62
C VAL A 190 0.80 19.16 2.04
#